data_0b6705abf522c506ebdf7181016b7640
#
_entry.id   0b6705abf522c506ebdf7181016b7640
#
_cell.length_a   1.000
_cell.length_b   1.000
_cell.length_c   1.000
_cell.angle_alpha   90.00
_cell.angle_beta   90.00
_cell.angle_gamma   90.00
#
_symmetry.space_group_name_H-M   'P 1'
#
loop_
_entity.id
_entity.type
_entity.pdbx_description
1 polymer ?
#
loop_
_entity_poly.entity_id
_entity_poly.type
_entity_poly.pdbx_seq_one_letter_code
_entity_poly.pdbx_strand_id
1 'polypeptide(L)'
;FKSYKPTGLKDPSSGFVELLYEEYEAIKLADYELLSHHEACKLMGVSRPTFARIYETARKKIAKAFAESLEIRTKYGHVYFDSKWLVCNDCGVKFTIPSPETDKICPMCGNNDLGGAGEEE
;
A
#
# COMPACT_ATOMS: atom_id res chain seq x y z
N PHE A 1 0.66 2.51 6.46
CA PHE A 1 1.84 2.31 7.29
C PHE A 1 3.00 3.15 6.77
N LYS A 2 4.00 3.39 7.61
CA LYS A 2 5.14 4.22 7.22
C LYS A 2 6.41 3.39 7.07
N SER A 3 6.75 2.63 8.07
CA SER A 3 7.92 1.76 7.99
C SER A 3 7.87 0.71 9.08
N TYR A 4 8.55 -0.40 8.80
CA TYR A 4 8.80 -1.43 9.79
C TYR A 4 10.30 -1.60 9.90
N LYS A 5 10.81 -1.55 11.12
CA LYS A 5 12.24 -1.65 11.39
C LYS A 5 12.52 -2.87 12.24
N PRO A 6 13.56 -3.63 11.90
CA PRO A 6 14.01 -4.71 12.79
C PRO A 6 14.47 -4.12 14.12
N THR A 7 14.19 -4.81 15.21
CA THR A 7 14.71 -4.41 16.52
C THR A 7 15.87 -5.29 16.90
N GLY A 8 16.72 -4.78 17.79
CA GLY A 8 17.87 -5.56 18.26
C GLY A 8 19.09 -5.52 17.36
N LEU A 9 19.03 -4.79 16.24
CA LEU A 9 20.18 -4.61 15.39
C LEU A 9 21.15 -3.61 16.00
N LYS A 10 22.43 -3.96 15.97
CA LYS A 10 23.46 -3.06 16.47
C LYS A 10 23.90 -2.05 15.41
N ASP A 11 23.71 -2.38 14.16
CA ASP A 11 24.11 -1.54 13.03
C ASP A 11 22.89 -0.97 12.35
N PRO A 12 22.59 0.33 12.55
CA PRO A 12 21.44 0.95 11.90
C PRO A 12 21.62 1.17 10.40
N SER A 13 22.81 0.92 9.86
CA SER A 13 23.09 1.11 8.45
C SER A 13 22.83 -0.14 7.61
N SER A 14 22.17 -1.15 8.13
CA SER A 14 21.95 -2.41 7.42
C SER A 14 21.08 -2.26 6.17
N GLY A 15 20.40 -1.10 6.00
CA GLY A 15 19.68 -0.83 4.77
C GLY A 15 18.19 -1.03 4.89
N PHE A 16 17.53 -0.85 3.77
CA PHE A 16 16.07 -0.94 3.73
C PHE A 16 15.62 -1.38 2.34
N VAL A 17 14.37 -1.87 2.26
CA VAL A 17 13.68 -2.07 1.00
C VAL A 17 12.57 -1.03 0.89
N GLU A 18 12.32 -0.56 -0.34
CA GLU A 18 11.22 0.34 -0.60
C GLU A 18 10.04 -0.47 -1.13
N LEU A 19 8.96 -0.50 -0.38
CA LEU A 19 7.74 -1.14 -0.80
C LEU A 19 6.84 -0.08 -1.40
N LEU A 20 6.56 -0.20 -2.69
CA LEU A 20 5.68 0.75 -3.36
C LEU A 20 4.27 0.59 -2.81
N TYR A 21 3.47 1.66 -2.88
CA TYR A 21 2.11 1.62 -2.34
C TYR A 21 1.28 0.52 -2.99
N GLU A 22 1.39 0.37 -4.30
CA GLU A 22 0.65 -0.70 -4.99
C GLU A 22 1.12 -2.09 -4.57
N GLU A 23 2.38 -2.23 -4.21
CA GLU A 23 2.91 -3.50 -3.70
C GLU A 23 2.36 -3.80 -2.31
N TYR A 24 2.32 -2.78 -1.46
CA TYR A 24 1.70 -2.91 -0.15
C TYR A 24 0.23 -3.31 -0.27
N GLU A 25 -0.48 -2.66 -1.18
CA GLU A 25 -1.90 -2.93 -1.37
C GLU A 25 -2.13 -4.35 -1.88
N ALA A 26 -1.27 -4.82 -2.79
CA ALA A 26 -1.39 -6.19 -3.31
C ALA A 26 -1.22 -7.22 -2.19
N ILE A 27 -0.27 -7.02 -1.31
CA ILE A 27 -0.07 -7.91 -0.16
C ILE A 27 -1.26 -7.85 0.77
N LYS A 28 -1.75 -6.65 1.04
CA LYS A 28 -2.90 -6.49 1.92
C LYS A 28 -4.12 -7.24 1.40
N LEU A 29 -4.40 -7.10 0.12
CA LEU A 29 -5.58 -7.73 -0.47
C LEU A 29 -5.44 -9.24 -0.56
N ALA A 30 -4.30 -9.74 -1.01
CA ALA A 30 -4.13 -11.16 -1.25
C ALA A 30 -3.78 -11.95 0.00
N ASP A 31 -2.87 -11.43 0.82
CA ASP A 31 -2.35 -12.19 1.95
C ASP A 31 -3.04 -11.87 3.27
N TYR A 32 -3.51 -10.65 3.45
CA TYR A 32 -4.20 -10.28 4.68
C TYR A 32 -5.71 -10.50 4.57
N GLU A 33 -6.32 -10.03 3.49
CA GLU A 33 -7.76 -10.16 3.29
C GLU A 33 -8.14 -11.45 2.58
N LEU A 34 -7.14 -12.20 2.10
CA LEU A 34 -7.31 -13.51 1.50
C LEU A 34 -8.17 -13.49 0.25
N LEU A 35 -8.11 -12.41 -0.51
CA LEU A 35 -8.82 -12.32 -1.78
C LEU A 35 -8.07 -13.08 -2.86
N SER A 36 -8.83 -13.61 -3.84
CA SER A 36 -8.19 -14.20 -5.02
C SER A 36 -7.53 -13.10 -5.85
N HIS A 37 -6.60 -13.48 -6.72
CA HIS A 37 -6.00 -12.53 -7.65
C HIS A 37 -7.05 -11.86 -8.53
N HIS A 38 -8.08 -12.61 -8.90
CA HIS A 38 -9.18 -12.07 -9.69
C HIS A 38 -9.91 -10.95 -8.95
N GLU A 39 -10.20 -11.16 -7.68
CA GLU A 39 -10.89 -10.15 -6.88
C GLU A 39 -9.98 -8.97 -6.56
N ALA A 40 -8.73 -9.26 -6.21
CA ALA A 40 -7.78 -8.21 -5.83
C ALA A 40 -7.44 -7.31 -7.01
N CYS A 41 -7.24 -7.86 -8.20
CA CYS A 41 -6.91 -7.05 -9.36
C CYS A 41 -8.05 -6.10 -9.74
N LYS A 42 -9.29 -6.51 -9.52
CA LYS A 42 -10.43 -5.64 -9.77
C LYS A 42 -10.45 -4.45 -8.82
N LEU A 43 -10.16 -4.71 -7.54
CA LEU A 43 -10.12 -3.63 -6.55
C LEU A 43 -8.99 -2.65 -6.83
N MET A 44 -7.87 -3.14 -7.33
CA MET A 44 -6.75 -2.27 -7.65
C MET A 44 -6.88 -1.60 -9.01
N GLY A 45 -7.84 -2.02 -9.82
CA GLY A 45 -8.04 -1.44 -11.14
C GLY A 45 -6.96 -1.82 -12.15
N VAL A 46 -6.37 -2.99 -12.01
CA VAL A 46 -5.32 -3.48 -12.92
C VAL A 46 -5.71 -4.83 -13.49
N SER A 47 -5.00 -5.25 -14.55
CA SER A 47 -5.22 -6.57 -15.11
C SER A 47 -4.68 -7.65 -14.16
N ARG A 48 -5.19 -8.87 -14.31
CA ARG A 48 -4.74 -9.98 -13.48
C ARG A 48 -3.23 -10.26 -13.62
N PRO A 49 -2.66 -10.29 -14.83
CA PRO A 49 -1.22 -10.46 -14.98
C PRO A 49 -0.42 -9.33 -14.32
N THR A 50 -0.91 -8.11 -14.41
CA THR A 50 -0.25 -6.96 -13.77
C THR A 50 -0.27 -7.12 -12.26
N PHE A 51 -1.43 -7.51 -11.71
CA PHE A 51 -1.53 -7.77 -10.27
C PHE A 51 -0.54 -8.85 -9.85
N ALA A 52 -0.46 -9.94 -10.60
CA ALA A 52 0.43 -11.04 -10.26
C ALA A 52 1.90 -10.59 -10.19
N ARG A 53 2.31 -9.72 -11.12
CA ARG A 53 3.68 -9.19 -11.10
C ARG A 53 3.92 -8.26 -9.91
N ILE A 54 2.97 -7.40 -9.62
CA ILE A 54 3.07 -6.49 -8.47
C ILE A 54 3.18 -7.31 -7.19
N TYR A 55 2.31 -8.28 -7.05
CA TYR A 55 2.25 -9.14 -5.88
C TYR A 55 3.54 -9.95 -5.70
N GLU A 56 4.04 -10.54 -6.77
CA GLU A 56 5.28 -11.31 -6.70
C GLU A 56 6.46 -10.44 -6.31
N THR A 57 6.58 -9.25 -6.90
CA THR A 57 7.64 -8.30 -6.55
C THR A 57 7.54 -7.90 -5.09
N ALA A 58 6.32 -7.63 -4.61
CA ALA A 58 6.10 -7.25 -3.22
C ALA A 58 6.55 -8.35 -2.26
N ARG A 59 6.18 -9.58 -2.57
CA ARG A 59 6.58 -10.71 -1.70
C ARG A 59 8.09 -10.91 -1.68
N LYS A 60 8.76 -10.74 -2.82
CA LYS A 60 10.21 -10.85 -2.87
C LYS A 60 10.88 -9.78 -2.02
N LYS A 61 10.38 -8.56 -2.06
CA LYS A 61 10.91 -7.47 -1.25
C LYS A 61 10.74 -7.74 0.24
N ILE A 62 9.56 -8.22 0.63
CA ILE A 62 9.29 -8.53 2.02
C ILE A 62 10.17 -9.69 2.49
N ALA A 63 10.29 -10.72 1.67
CA ALA A 63 11.14 -11.86 1.99
C ALA A 63 12.61 -11.45 2.18
N LYS A 64 13.08 -10.56 1.31
CA LYS A 64 14.44 -10.05 1.43
C LYS A 64 14.62 -9.28 2.73
N ALA A 65 13.68 -8.39 3.03
CA ALA A 65 13.75 -7.61 4.26
C ALA A 65 13.74 -8.50 5.49
N PHE A 66 12.89 -9.51 5.47
CA PHE A 66 12.80 -10.43 6.58
C PHE A 66 14.08 -11.26 6.75
N ALA A 67 14.61 -11.81 5.64
CA ALA A 67 15.78 -12.68 5.69
C ALA A 67 17.05 -11.92 6.02
N GLU A 68 17.16 -10.67 5.56
CA GLU A 68 18.36 -9.87 5.74
C GLU A 68 18.22 -8.83 6.85
N SER A 69 17.12 -8.85 7.57
CA SER A 69 16.85 -7.91 8.67
C SER A 69 16.90 -6.46 8.23
N LEU A 70 16.23 -6.16 7.12
CA LEU A 70 16.19 -4.80 6.57
C LEU A 70 14.91 -4.10 7.00
N GLU A 71 14.98 -2.78 7.04
CA GLU A 71 13.80 -1.95 7.25
C GLU A 71 12.91 -2.01 6.02
N ILE A 72 11.59 -1.99 6.21
CA ILE A 72 10.62 -1.88 5.11
C ILE A 72 10.04 -0.48 5.15
N ARG A 73 10.28 0.30 4.11
CA ARG A 73 9.74 1.65 3.98
C ARG A 73 8.70 1.67 2.88
N THR A 74 7.58 2.34 3.15
CA THR A 74 6.56 2.52 2.14
C THR A 74 6.93 3.71 1.27
N LYS A 75 6.83 3.51 -0.05
CA LYS A 75 7.03 4.58 -1.02
C LYS A 75 5.82 4.59 -1.95
N TYR A 76 5.34 5.77 -2.28
CA TYR A 76 4.14 5.88 -3.11
C TYR A 76 4.43 5.76 -4.60
N GLY A 77 5.69 5.50 -4.95
CA GLY A 77 6.06 5.26 -6.33
C GLY A 77 5.86 6.50 -7.19
N HIS A 78 5.11 6.34 -8.27
CA HIS A 78 4.84 7.43 -9.18
C HIS A 78 3.57 8.19 -8.86
N VAL A 79 2.98 7.92 -7.71
CA VAL A 79 1.72 8.54 -7.33
C VAL A 79 1.99 9.85 -6.63
N TYR A 80 1.28 10.90 -7.05
CA TYR A 80 1.35 12.22 -6.42
C TYR A 80 0.10 12.40 -5.59
N PHE A 81 0.28 12.73 -4.33
CA PHE A 81 -0.84 12.99 -3.44
C PHE A 81 -1.12 14.48 -3.43
N ASP A 82 -2.00 14.90 -4.31
CA ASP A 82 -2.46 16.28 -4.33
C ASP A 82 -3.74 16.39 -3.51
N SER A 83 -4.43 17.53 -3.63
CA SER A 83 -5.64 17.79 -2.85
C SER A 83 -6.81 16.86 -3.19
N LYS A 84 -6.69 16.09 -4.27
CA LYS A 84 -7.73 15.15 -4.67
C LYS A 84 -7.58 13.78 -4.03
N TRP A 85 -6.42 13.51 -3.48
CA TRP A 85 -6.18 12.23 -2.83
C TRP A 85 -6.71 12.24 -1.41
N LEU A 86 -7.35 11.14 -1.04
CA LEU A 86 -7.93 10.96 0.28
C LEU A 86 -7.24 9.80 0.98
N VAL A 87 -7.27 9.85 2.30
CA VAL A 87 -6.78 8.75 3.13
C VAL A 87 -7.91 8.32 4.05
N CYS A 88 -8.13 7.03 4.14
CA CYS A 88 -9.09 6.49 5.09
C CYS A 88 -8.46 6.48 6.48
N ASN A 89 -9.07 7.15 7.43
CA ASN A 89 -8.55 7.21 8.79
C ASN A 89 -8.71 5.90 9.54
N ASP A 90 -9.54 5.01 9.02
CA ASP A 90 -9.76 3.71 9.65
C ASP A 90 -8.79 2.65 9.15
N CYS A 91 -8.67 2.46 7.83
CA CYS A 91 -7.82 1.42 7.27
C CYS A 91 -6.51 1.94 6.68
N GLY A 92 -6.36 3.25 6.55
CA GLY A 92 -5.12 3.85 6.07
C GLY A 92 -4.90 3.85 4.58
N VAL A 93 -5.86 3.34 3.79
CA VAL A 93 -5.70 3.31 2.34
C VAL A 93 -5.76 4.72 1.77
N LYS A 94 -4.96 5.00 0.75
CA LYS A 94 -4.99 6.26 0.03
C LYS A 94 -5.60 6.02 -1.34
N PHE A 95 -6.51 6.91 -1.73
CA PHE A 95 -7.26 6.73 -2.97
C PHE A 95 -7.74 8.07 -3.50
N THR A 96 -8.20 8.06 -4.75
CA THR A 96 -8.87 9.21 -5.35
C THR A 96 -10.31 8.84 -5.67
N ILE A 97 -11.17 9.84 -5.74
CA ILE A 97 -12.53 9.64 -6.22
C ILE A 97 -12.62 10.13 -7.66
N PRO A 98 -13.38 9.42 -8.52
CA PRO A 98 -13.41 9.75 -9.95
C PRO A 98 -14.11 11.06 -10.26
N SER A 99 -15.01 11.53 -9.38
CA SER A 99 -15.66 12.82 -9.57
C SER A 99 -16.08 13.39 -8.23
N PRO A 100 -16.26 14.74 -8.16
CA PRO A 100 -16.71 15.37 -6.91
C PRO A 100 -18.11 14.92 -6.48
N GLU A 101 -18.87 14.33 -7.39
CA GLU A 101 -20.22 13.87 -7.10
C GLU A 101 -20.25 12.46 -6.52
N THR A 102 -19.12 11.76 -6.57
CA THR A 102 -19.03 10.43 -6.00
C THR A 102 -18.98 10.52 -4.47
N ASP A 103 -19.70 9.62 -3.82
CA ASP A 103 -19.67 9.55 -2.37
C ASP A 103 -18.25 9.33 -1.88
N LYS A 104 -17.90 10.07 -0.83
CA LYS A 104 -16.58 9.97 -0.24
C LYS A 104 -16.56 8.82 0.77
N ILE A 105 -16.41 7.64 0.25
CA ILE A 105 -16.40 6.42 1.03
C ILE A 105 -15.13 5.63 0.66
N CYS A 106 -14.46 5.10 1.67
CA CYS A 106 -13.27 4.28 1.42
C CYS A 106 -13.64 3.06 0.59
N PRO A 107 -12.98 2.83 -0.55
CA PRO A 107 -13.28 1.67 -1.38
C PRO A 107 -12.89 0.34 -0.76
N MET A 108 -12.07 0.38 0.28
CA MET A 108 -11.57 -0.84 0.92
C MET A 108 -12.42 -1.28 2.10
N CYS A 109 -12.80 -0.35 2.97
CA CYS A 109 -13.53 -0.71 4.19
C CYS A 109 -14.93 -0.09 4.28
N GLY A 110 -15.28 0.82 3.37
CA GLY A 110 -16.59 1.46 3.38
C GLY A 110 -16.76 2.57 4.40
N ASN A 111 -15.71 2.93 5.11
CA ASN A 111 -15.77 3.98 6.10
C ASN A 111 -15.79 5.35 5.43
N ASN A 112 -16.46 6.32 6.04
CA ASN A 112 -16.52 7.69 5.49
C ASN A 112 -15.64 8.67 6.28
N ASP A 113 -14.83 8.19 7.21
CA ASP A 113 -13.90 9.02 7.96
C ASP A 113 -12.62 9.20 7.16
N LEU A 114 -12.60 10.23 6.32
CA LEU A 114 -11.54 10.44 5.37
C LEU A 114 -10.81 11.76 5.65
N GLY A 115 -9.51 11.76 5.34
CA GLY A 115 -8.68 12.95 5.41
C GLY A 115 -8.00 13.22 4.08
N GLY A 116 -7.38 14.38 3.93
CA GLY A 116 -6.62 14.72 2.74
C GLY A 116 -5.22 14.17 2.80
N ALA A 117 -4.86 13.26 1.89
CA ALA A 117 -3.53 12.66 1.90
C ALA A 117 -2.45 13.64 1.47
N GLY A 118 -2.79 14.58 0.58
CA GLY A 118 -1.83 15.56 0.09
C GLY A 118 -1.46 16.65 1.09
N GLU A 119 -2.17 16.74 2.19
CA GLU A 119 -1.95 17.76 3.21
C GLU A 119 -1.07 17.29 4.35
N GLU A 120 -0.70 16.04 4.38
CA GLU A 120 0.13 15.49 5.45
C GLU A 120 1.58 15.90 5.27
N GLU A 121 2.17 16.29 6.37
CA GLU A 121 3.56 16.68 6.44
C GLU A 121 4.45 15.61 7.08
#